data_e48431b1c91dbf18624a555dff41b806
#
_entry.id   e48431b1c91dbf18624a555dff41b806
#
_cell.length_a   1.000
_cell.length_b   1.000
_cell.length_c   1.000
_cell.angle_alpha   90.00
_cell.angle_beta   90.00
_cell.angle_gamma   90.00
#
_symmetry.space_group_name_H-M   'P 1'
#
loop_
_entity.id
_entity.type
_entity.pdbx_description
1 polymer ?
#
loop_
_entity_poly.entity_id
_entity_poly.type
_entity_poly.pdbx_seq_one_letter_code
_entity_poly.pdbx_strand_id
1 'polypeptide(L)'
;MLNSKNLFFLVVLFSIFAILLAFFMQYVLGHAPCKLCTYQRIPYYIIILIGLLTLLFPQIIKLSYLMLILSLIAEFLISNYHTLSTYEIISYSGCQSAEIPNDINQLKEALMSDTLIVNCSNANLKYFGIPLSLYNSFFSLMFLILIIFYGRKEKNKKA
;
A
#
# COMPACT_ATOMS: atom_id res chain seq x y z
N MET A 1 -9.10 3.13 26.70
CA MET A 1 -10.04 2.20 26.02
C MET A 1 -10.12 2.62 24.55
N LEU A 2 -9.72 1.75 23.62
CA LEU A 2 -9.83 2.03 22.19
C LEU A 2 -11.33 2.05 21.82
N ASN A 3 -11.77 3.20 21.33
CA ASN A 3 -13.11 3.33 20.74
C ASN A 3 -12.96 3.15 19.20
N SER A 4 -13.99 2.66 18.53
CA SER A 4 -14.00 2.45 17.08
C SER A 4 -13.58 3.72 16.30
N LYS A 5 -14.01 4.91 16.76
CA LYS A 5 -13.60 6.19 16.17
C LYS A 5 -12.08 6.45 16.30
N ASN A 6 -11.51 6.17 17.47
CA ASN A 6 -10.07 6.35 17.69
C ASN A 6 -9.26 5.39 16.81
N LEU A 7 -9.75 4.14 16.65
CA LEU A 7 -9.13 3.17 15.76
C LEU A 7 -9.18 3.64 14.29
N PHE A 8 -10.31 4.21 13.84
CA PHE A 8 -10.44 4.78 12.51
C PHE A 8 -9.36 5.84 12.25
N PHE A 9 -9.22 6.83 13.14
CA PHE A 9 -8.21 7.88 13.00
C PHE A 9 -6.77 7.35 13.15
N LEU A 10 -6.56 6.30 13.93
CA LEU A 10 -5.26 5.64 14.03
C LEU A 10 -4.84 5.04 12.68
N VAL A 11 -5.77 4.40 11.96
CA VAL A 11 -5.51 3.86 10.62
C VAL A 11 -5.22 4.98 9.61
N VAL A 12 -5.94 6.10 9.69
CA VAL A 12 -5.67 7.28 8.85
C VAL A 12 -4.26 7.83 9.13
N LEU A 13 -3.88 7.97 10.40
CA LEU A 13 -2.54 8.43 10.79
C LEU A 13 -1.44 7.46 10.32
N PHE A 14 -1.67 6.16 10.46
CA PHE A 14 -0.76 5.14 9.94
C PHE A 14 -0.61 5.24 8.41
N SER A 15 -1.71 5.49 7.68
CA SER A 15 -1.68 5.66 6.22
C SER A 15 -0.85 6.88 5.79
N ILE A 16 -0.97 8.00 6.52
CA ILE A 16 -0.14 9.19 6.31
C ILE A 16 1.34 8.85 6.54
N PHE A 17 1.65 8.18 7.64
CA PHE A 17 3.02 7.76 7.96
C PHE A 17 3.59 6.82 6.88
N ALA A 18 2.81 5.85 6.41
CA ALA A 18 3.22 4.91 5.36
C ALA A 18 3.56 5.63 4.04
N ILE A 19 2.74 6.61 3.63
CA ILE A 19 2.99 7.41 2.43
C ILE A 19 4.24 8.29 2.60
N LEU A 20 4.42 8.94 3.75
CA LEU A 20 5.61 9.74 4.04
C LEU A 20 6.88 8.87 4.01
N LEU A 21 6.82 7.68 4.59
CA LEU A 21 7.92 6.72 4.55
C LEU A 21 8.23 6.27 3.11
N ALA A 22 7.20 6.01 2.30
CA ALA A 22 7.35 5.64 0.90
C ALA A 22 8.02 6.76 0.07
N PHE A 23 7.67 8.01 0.30
CA PHE A 23 8.33 9.16 -0.34
C PHE A 23 9.75 9.37 0.18
N PHE A 24 9.98 9.21 1.47
CA PHE A 24 11.32 9.27 2.03
C PHE A 24 12.26 8.24 1.38
N MET A 25 11.81 6.98 1.25
CA MET A 25 12.56 5.93 0.57
C MET A 25 12.84 6.28 -0.90
N GLN A 26 11.88 6.88 -1.58
CA GLN A 26 12.00 7.22 -2.99
C GLN A 26 12.93 8.43 -3.23
N TYR A 27 12.75 9.53 -2.50
CA TYR A 27 13.43 10.79 -2.79
C TYR A 27 14.71 11.00 -1.98
N VAL A 28 14.80 10.46 -0.77
CA VAL A 28 15.98 10.62 0.09
C VAL A 28 16.94 9.45 -0.09
N LEU A 29 16.43 8.21 -0.14
CA LEU A 29 17.27 7.02 -0.29
C LEU A 29 17.45 6.60 -1.76
N GLY A 30 16.82 7.28 -2.73
CA GLY A 30 16.98 7.02 -4.16
C GLY A 30 16.41 5.69 -4.66
N HIS A 31 15.52 5.05 -3.89
CA HIS A 31 14.88 3.79 -4.29
C HIS A 31 13.73 4.03 -5.26
N ALA A 32 13.94 3.72 -6.54
CA ALA A 32 12.90 3.83 -7.55
C ALA A 32 11.77 2.81 -7.29
N PRO A 33 10.50 3.26 -7.16
CA PRO A 33 9.37 2.37 -6.93
C PRO A 33 9.04 1.58 -8.19
N CYS A 34 8.73 0.30 -8.06
CA CYS A 34 8.13 -0.49 -9.13
C CYS A 34 6.64 -0.11 -9.34
N LYS A 35 6.03 -0.58 -10.42
CA LYS A 35 4.60 -0.32 -10.69
C LYS A 35 3.68 -0.82 -9.56
N LEU A 36 3.93 -2.02 -9.03
CA LEU A 36 3.14 -2.55 -7.91
C LEU A 36 3.32 -1.75 -6.62
N CYS A 37 4.54 -1.23 -6.35
CA CYS A 37 4.78 -0.31 -5.23
C CYS A 37 3.92 0.97 -5.34
N THR A 38 3.75 1.48 -6.56
CA THR A 38 2.90 2.65 -6.81
C THR A 38 1.42 2.32 -6.62
N TYR A 39 0.96 1.16 -7.09
CA TYR A 39 -0.42 0.73 -6.88
C TYR A 39 -0.79 0.53 -5.41
N GLN A 40 0.14 0.03 -4.57
CA GLN A 40 -0.06 -0.07 -3.11
C GLN A 40 -0.26 1.28 -2.41
N ARG A 41 0.17 2.39 -3.01
CA ARG A 41 -0.09 3.73 -2.44
C ARG A 41 -1.53 4.19 -2.64
N ILE A 42 -2.25 3.68 -3.65
CA ILE A 42 -3.62 4.13 -3.98
C ILE A 42 -4.60 3.91 -2.82
N PRO A 43 -4.70 2.72 -2.20
CA PRO A 43 -5.56 2.51 -1.03
C PRO A 43 -5.25 3.46 0.13
N TYR A 44 -3.98 3.76 0.38
CA TYR A 44 -3.59 4.71 1.43
C TYR A 44 -4.05 6.14 1.13
N TYR A 45 -3.95 6.60 -0.12
CA TYR A 45 -4.49 7.91 -0.50
C TYR A 45 -6.01 7.98 -0.31
N ILE A 46 -6.73 6.91 -0.65
CA ILE A 46 -8.17 6.81 -0.43
C ILE A 46 -8.50 6.89 1.07
N ILE A 47 -7.76 6.17 1.92
CA ILE A 47 -7.95 6.20 3.38
C ILE A 47 -7.72 7.60 3.95
N ILE A 48 -6.68 8.30 3.50
CA ILE A 48 -6.36 9.68 3.92
C ILE A 48 -7.47 10.63 3.50
N LEU A 49 -7.95 10.53 2.25
CA LEU A 49 -9.04 11.35 1.73
C LEU A 49 -10.34 11.13 2.52
N ILE A 50 -10.69 9.87 2.78
CA ILE A 50 -11.87 9.51 3.59
C ILE A 50 -11.73 10.05 5.01
N GLY A 51 -10.53 9.95 5.61
CA GLY A 51 -10.25 10.52 6.92
C GLY A 51 -10.49 12.03 6.97
N LEU A 52 -9.98 12.76 5.98
CA LEU A 52 -10.17 14.20 5.86
C LEU A 52 -11.65 14.57 5.69
N LEU A 53 -12.36 13.88 4.77
CA LEU A 53 -13.78 14.09 4.56
C LEU A 53 -14.61 13.81 5.82
N THR A 54 -14.23 12.80 6.60
CA THR A 54 -14.92 12.47 7.87
C THR A 54 -14.70 13.53 8.94
N LEU A 55 -13.53 14.18 8.95
CA LEU A 55 -13.27 15.33 9.84
C LEU A 55 -14.13 16.53 9.49
N LEU A 56 -14.30 16.82 8.18
CA LEU A 56 -15.11 17.94 7.71
C LEU A 56 -16.62 17.66 7.83
N PHE A 57 -17.02 16.41 7.59
CA PHE A 57 -18.42 15.98 7.57
C PHE A 57 -18.65 14.75 8.45
N PRO A 58 -18.77 14.90 9.79
CA PRO A 58 -18.92 13.77 10.70
C PRO A 58 -20.15 12.88 10.44
N GLN A 59 -21.11 13.37 9.68
CA GLN A 59 -22.33 12.66 9.31
C GLN A 59 -22.06 11.43 8.43
N ILE A 60 -20.98 11.46 7.63
CA ILE A 60 -20.63 10.36 6.71
C ILE A 60 -19.85 9.22 7.36
N ILE A 61 -19.67 9.25 8.68
CA ILE A 61 -18.81 8.27 9.41
C ILE A 61 -19.13 6.80 9.07
N LYS A 62 -20.40 6.44 8.89
CA LYS A 62 -20.80 5.07 8.54
C LYS A 62 -20.30 4.66 7.15
N LEU A 63 -20.43 5.56 6.15
CA LEU A 63 -19.93 5.35 4.81
C LEU A 63 -18.40 5.29 4.82
N SER A 64 -17.75 6.12 5.63
CA SER A 64 -16.30 6.15 5.79
C SER A 64 -15.75 4.83 6.33
N TYR A 65 -16.44 4.19 7.28
CA TYR A 65 -16.07 2.85 7.73
C TYR A 65 -16.16 1.80 6.62
N LEU A 66 -17.21 1.83 5.81
CA LEU A 66 -17.34 0.90 4.68
C LEU A 66 -16.19 1.08 3.69
N MET A 67 -15.92 2.32 3.30
CA MET A 67 -14.84 2.64 2.36
C MET A 67 -13.46 2.31 2.93
N LEU A 68 -13.24 2.51 4.22
CA LEU A 68 -12.01 2.12 4.91
C LEU A 68 -11.79 0.60 4.85
N ILE A 69 -12.82 -0.20 5.13
CA ILE A 69 -12.75 -1.66 5.06
C ILE A 69 -12.42 -2.10 3.63
N LEU A 70 -13.10 -1.54 2.63
CA LEU A 70 -12.83 -1.85 1.22
C LEU A 70 -11.39 -1.50 0.80
N SER A 71 -10.88 -0.34 1.25
CA SER A 71 -9.50 0.08 0.99
C SER A 71 -8.48 -0.84 1.66
N LEU A 72 -8.72 -1.29 2.89
CA LEU A 72 -7.84 -2.25 3.58
C LEU A 72 -7.85 -3.63 2.92
N ILE A 73 -9.00 -4.08 2.41
CA ILE A 73 -9.08 -5.33 1.63
C ILE A 73 -8.29 -5.19 0.33
N ALA A 74 -8.47 -4.08 -0.39
CA ALA A 74 -7.72 -3.82 -1.63
C ALA A 74 -6.20 -3.80 -1.37
N GLU A 75 -5.76 -3.10 -0.31
CA GLU A 75 -4.35 -3.08 0.10
C GLU A 75 -3.82 -4.48 0.41
N PHE A 76 -4.56 -5.26 1.18
CA PHE A 76 -4.20 -6.63 1.51
C PHE A 76 -4.02 -7.50 0.25
N LEU A 77 -4.94 -7.40 -0.72
CA LEU A 77 -4.88 -8.17 -1.97
C LEU A 77 -3.69 -7.75 -2.84
N ILE A 78 -3.51 -6.44 -3.04
CA ILE A 78 -2.40 -5.89 -3.85
C ILE A 78 -1.06 -6.25 -3.21
N SER A 79 -0.96 -6.15 -1.89
CA SER A 79 0.26 -6.44 -1.13
C SER A 79 0.66 -7.91 -1.19
N ASN A 80 -0.31 -8.83 -1.08
CA ASN A 80 -0.05 -10.27 -1.28
C ASN A 80 0.36 -10.58 -2.72
N TYR A 81 -0.34 -10.01 -3.71
CA TYR A 81 0.02 -10.17 -5.11
C TYR A 81 1.46 -9.68 -5.38
N HIS A 82 1.83 -8.52 -4.82
CA HIS A 82 3.19 -7.99 -4.92
C HIS A 82 4.22 -8.90 -4.24
N THR A 83 3.90 -9.46 -3.09
CA THR A 83 4.78 -10.42 -2.39
C THR A 83 5.00 -11.67 -3.23
N LEU A 84 3.95 -12.26 -3.82
CA LEU A 84 4.04 -13.42 -4.69
C LEU A 84 4.86 -13.12 -5.96
N SER A 85 4.72 -11.92 -6.52
CA SER A 85 5.54 -11.46 -7.66
C SER A 85 7.01 -11.25 -7.27
N THR A 86 7.29 -10.82 -6.04
CA THR A 86 8.66 -10.65 -5.53
C THR A 86 9.38 -11.98 -5.36
N TYR A 87 8.66 -13.03 -5.01
CA TYR A 87 9.19 -14.41 -4.92
C TYR A 87 9.12 -15.16 -6.26
N GLU A 88 8.77 -14.48 -7.35
CA GLU A 88 8.68 -15.05 -8.71
C GLU A 88 7.69 -16.23 -8.85
N ILE A 89 6.77 -16.37 -7.87
CA ILE A 89 5.70 -17.38 -7.91
C ILE A 89 4.67 -17.02 -8.98
N ILE A 90 4.42 -15.72 -9.18
CA ILE A 90 3.52 -15.18 -10.20
C ILE A 90 4.29 -14.15 -11.04
N SER A 91 4.29 -14.33 -12.36
CA SER A 91 4.87 -13.36 -13.28
C SER A 91 3.90 -12.19 -13.49
N TYR A 92 4.35 -10.98 -13.20
CA TYR A 92 3.63 -9.77 -13.54
C TYR A 92 4.35 -9.06 -14.70
N SER A 93 3.67 -8.94 -15.84
CA SER A 93 4.25 -8.37 -17.07
C SER A 93 4.76 -6.92 -16.92
N GLY A 94 4.24 -6.19 -15.93
CA GLY A 94 4.71 -4.85 -15.58
C GLY A 94 5.94 -4.80 -14.68
N CYS A 95 6.41 -5.96 -14.22
CA CYS A 95 7.61 -6.13 -13.39
C CYS A 95 8.70 -6.95 -14.09
N GLN A 96 8.50 -7.27 -15.38
CA GLN A 96 9.58 -7.88 -16.15
C GLN A 96 10.75 -6.91 -16.18
N SER A 97 11.94 -7.42 -15.86
CA SER A 97 13.19 -6.74 -16.15
C SER A 97 13.15 -6.35 -17.62
N ALA A 98 13.38 -5.08 -17.92
CA ALA A 98 13.81 -4.74 -19.25
C ALA A 98 15.00 -5.65 -19.53
N GLU A 99 14.87 -6.58 -20.49
CA GLU A 99 16.03 -7.27 -21.01
C GLU A 99 17.00 -6.16 -21.38
N ILE A 100 18.18 -6.17 -20.78
CA ILE A 100 19.21 -5.19 -21.12
C ILE A 100 19.42 -5.37 -22.62
N PRO A 101 19.07 -4.39 -23.47
CA PRO A 101 19.22 -4.56 -24.90
C PRO A 101 20.69 -4.84 -25.17
N ASN A 102 21.00 -5.89 -25.90
CA ASN A 102 22.36 -6.24 -26.28
C ASN A 102 22.96 -5.24 -27.31
N ASP A 103 22.14 -4.30 -27.77
CA ASP A 103 22.56 -3.25 -28.71
C ASP A 103 22.71 -1.91 -27.96
N ILE A 104 23.87 -1.26 -28.13
CA ILE A 104 24.26 0.01 -27.50
C ILE A 104 23.26 1.13 -27.84
N ASN A 105 22.68 1.14 -29.05
CA ASN A 105 21.71 2.14 -29.46
C ASN A 105 20.37 1.99 -28.74
N GLN A 106 19.88 0.76 -28.55
CA GLN A 106 18.67 0.47 -27.78
C GLN A 106 18.86 0.73 -26.29
N LEU A 107 20.08 0.47 -25.75
CA LEU A 107 20.42 0.79 -24.37
C LEU A 107 20.43 2.31 -24.14
N LYS A 108 20.96 3.10 -25.09
CA LYS A 108 20.95 4.56 -25.03
C LYS A 108 19.52 5.11 -25.07
N GLU A 109 18.68 4.57 -25.93
CA GLU A 109 17.27 4.96 -26.05
C GLU A 109 16.46 4.58 -24.80
N ALA A 110 16.70 3.41 -24.19
CA ALA A 110 16.12 2.98 -22.92
C ALA A 110 16.58 3.85 -21.73
N LEU A 111 17.81 4.34 -21.75
CA LEU A 111 18.34 5.26 -20.73
C LEU A 111 17.83 6.69 -20.91
N MET A 112 17.53 7.10 -22.15
CA MET A 112 16.99 8.44 -22.45
C MET A 112 15.46 8.51 -22.32
N SER A 113 14.75 7.39 -22.54
CA SER A 113 13.36 7.25 -22.17
C SER A 113 13.35 6.89 -20.68
N ASP A 114 12.73 7.68 -19.82
CA ASP A 114 12.59 7.50 -18.35
C ASP A 114 11.83 6.20 -17.95
N THR A 115 11.91 5.18 -18.82
CA THR A 115 11.27 3.86 -18.73
C THR A 115 12.26 2.78 -18.26
N LEU A 116 13.08 3.09 -17.26
CA LEU A 116 13.75 2.04 -16.49
C LEU A 116 12.65 1.26 -15.73
N ILE A 117 12.18 0.18 -16.36
CA ILE A 117 11.23 -0.74 -15.72
C ILE A 117 11.97 -1.41 -14.56
N VAL A 118 11.78 -0.87 -13.38
CA VAL A 118 12.39 -1.43 -12.17
C VAL A 118 11.71 -2.76 -11.86
N ASN A 119 12.48 -3.85 -11.87
CA ASN A 119 11.98 -5.18 -11.56
C ASN A 119 11.43 -5.21 -10.12
N CYS A 120 10.25 -5.80 -9.92
CA CYS A 120 9.59 -5.90 -8.63
C CYS A 120 10.41 -6.68 -7.59
N SER A 121 11.20 -7.67 -8.00
CA SER A 121 12.06 -8.44 -7.10
C SER A 121 13.21 -7.60 -6.53
N ASN A 122 13.73 -6.65 -7.32
CA ASN A 122 14.82 -5.76 -6.91
C ASN A 122 14.33 -4.47 -6.25
N ALA A 123 13.16 -3.95 -6.68
CA ALA A 123 12.56 -2.73 -6.14
C ALA A 123 11.89 -2.94 -4.78
N ASN A 124 11.46 -4.17 -4.47
CA ASN A 124 10.85 -4.48 -3.19
C ASN A 124 11.95 -4.68 -2.14
N LEU A 125 12.21 -3.60 -1.40
CA LEU A 125 13.21 -3.60 -0.33
C LEU A 125 12.93 -4.75 0.65
N LYS A 126 13.96 -5.56 0.88
CA LYS A 126 13.93 -6.63 1.88
C LYS A 126 14.53 -6.09 3.18
N TYR A 127 13.73 -6.01 4.22
CA TYR A 127 14.19 -5.69 5.56
C TYR A 127 14.20 -6.97 6.40
N PHE A 128 15.33 -7.33 6.96
CA PHE A 128 15.56 -8.66 7.58
C PHE A 128 15.22 -9.86 6.67
N GLY A 129 15.46 -9.74 5.36
CA GLY A 129 15.15 -10.79 4.39
C GLY A 129 13.67 -10.89 3.99
N ILE A 130 12.79 -10.09 4.58
CA ILE A 130 11.35 -10.08 4.33
C ILE A 130 11.03 -8.86 3.44
N PRO A 131 10.30 -9.04 2.32
CA PRO A 131 9.92 -7.94 1.46
C PRO A 131 8.94 -6.97 2.16
N LEU A 132 9.10 -5.69 1.89
CA LEU A 132 8.28 -4.63 2.51
C LEU A 132 6.77 -4.82 2.24
N SER A 133 6.43 -5.41 1.09
CA SER A 133 5.05 -5.76 0.75
C SER A 133 4.41 -6.73 1.75
N LEU A 134 5.18 -7.67 2.32
CA LEU A 134 4.66 -8.59 3.33
C LEU A 134 4.31 -7.87 4.64
N TYR A 135 5.12 -6.87 5.05
CA TYR A 135 4.78 -6.03 6.20
C TYR A 135 3.48 -5.25 5.96
N ASN A 136 3.29 -4.68 4.77
CA ASN A 136 2.04 -4.01 4.40
C ASN A 136 0.84 -4.96 4.47
N SER A 137 0.98 -6.19 3.96
CA SER A 137 -0.06 -7.23 4.05
C SER A 137 -0.43 -7.54 5.50
N PHE A 138 0.57 -7.68 6.37
CA PHE A 138 0.35 -7.96 7.79
C PHE A 138 -0.39 -6.81 8.49
N PHE A 139 0.04 -5.55 8.29
CA PHE A 139 -0.59 -4.41 8.92
C PHE A 139 -2.02 -4.17 8.41
N SER A 140 -2.27 -4.32 7.10
CA SER A 140 -3.61 -4.16 6.55
C SER A 140 -4.58 -5.22 7.08
N LEU A 141 -4.13 -6.48 7.20
CA LEU A 141 -4.92 -7.55 7.81
C LEU A 141 -5.19 -7.31 9.30
N MET A 142 -4.17 -6.90 10.05
CA MET A 142 -4.29 -6.57 11.47
C MET A 142 -5.33 -5.45 11.68
N PHE A 143 -5.24 -4.35 10.93
CA PHE A 143 -6.20 -3.26 11.05
C PHE A 143 -7.60 -3.67 10.63
N LEU A 144 -7.74 -4.48 9.58
CA LEU A 144 -9.03 -5.01 9.13
C LEU A 144 -9.72 -5.81 10.25
N ILE A 145 -9.00 -6.74 10.88
CA ILE A 145 -9.51 -7.55 12.01
C ILE A 145 -9.93 -6.64 13.18
N LEU A 146 -9.07 -5.68 13.55
CA LEU A 146 -9.36 -4.77 14.65
C LEU A 146 -10.62 -3.92 14.38
N ILE A 147 -10.78 -3.37 13.17
CA ILE A 147 -11.94 -2.55 12.82
C ILE A 147 -13.23 -3.36 12.88
N ILE A 148 -13.22 -4.59 12.34
CA ILE A 148 -14.38 -5.47 12.35
C ILE A 148 -14.73 -5.86 13.80
N PHE A 149 -13.74 -6.22 14.61
CA PHE A 149 -13.95 -6.61 16.00
C PHE A 149 -14.53 -5.48 16.86
N TYR A 150 -13.91 -4.29 16.80
CA TYR A 150 -14.40 -3.14 17.57
C TYR A 150 -15.72 -2.59 17.04
N GLY A 151 -15.95 -2.61 15.73
CA GLY A 151 -17.23 -2.23 15.14
C GLY A 151 -18.40 -3.12 15.60
N ARG A 152 -18.18 -4.44 15.66
CA ARG A 152 -19.17 -5.39 16.21
C ARG A 152 -19.43 -5.17 17.70
N LYS A 153 -18.38 -4.95 18.49
CA LYS A 153 -18.49 -4.72 19.94
C LYS A 153 -19.29 -3.46 20.26
N GLU A 154 -19.14 -2.39 19.50
CA GLU A 154 -19.95 -1.17 19.70
C GLU A 154 -21.42 -1.37 19.31
N LYS A 155 -21.69 -2.14 18.27
CA LYS A 155 -23.06 -2.46 17.86
C LYS A 155 -23.80 -3.25 18.96
N ASN A 156 -23.14 -4.25 19.56
CA ASN A 156 -23.73 -5.06 20.63
C ASN A 156 -23.94 -4.29 21.96
N LYS A 157 -23.23 -3.17 22.17
CA LYS A 157 -23.46 -2.32 23.35
C LYS A 157 -24.66 -1.38 23.22
N LYS A 158 -25.13 -1.16 21.98
CA LYS A 158 -26.25 -0.26 21.66
C LYS A 158 -27.57 -1.01 21.45
N ALA A 159 -27.52 -2.33 21.33
CA ALA A 159 -28.66 -3.23 21.30
C ALA A 159 -29.02 -3.71 22.72
#